data_0da636d3df1aa0340319070b68367d45
#
_entry.id   0da636d3df1aa0340319070b68367d45
#
_cell.length_a   1.000
_cell.length_b   1.000
_cell.length_c   1.000
_cell.angle_alpha   90.00
_cell.angle_beta   90.00
_cell.angle_gamma   90.00
#
_symmetry.space_group_name_H-M   'P 1'
#
loop_
_entity.id
_entity.type
_entity.pdbx_description
1 polymer ?
#
loop_
_entity_poly.entity_id
_entity_poly.type
_entity_poly.pdbx_seq_one_letter_code
_entity_poly.pdbx_strand_id
1 'polypeptide(L)'
;MNLLKPIRSAPFAISLIALLTACASVPENGNPSSAAAPADRIETQKRPLASTKPFAEDSLYQILVADVALTRGQFKTALDNYLVQARKTRDADIIRLTNSIATHQGDAVAILESAQLWVEVEPKQAAAHRAALQAYALHKRPFEALEQASWLYRNENDVEAFLAVTAIDEDNKQALIPRLIEAYRAIPLEPDQQATAELAVAILFRELDDLDSAVATSQHFLALSPDNQRGLLLLAQLLHQQDRVNEASTLLADALQRQPDDRNLRLQYARFLTLLDRPQAILQFELLR
;
A
#
# COMPACT_ATOMS: atom_id res chain seq x y z
N MET A 1 1.71 -46.74 -29.32
CA MET A 1 0.60 -45.78 -29.56
C MET A 1 -0.09 -45.53 -28.24
N ASN A 2 0.36 -44.56 -27.47
CA ASN A 2 -0.36 -43.97 -26.35
C ASN A 2 0.24 -42.60 -26.05
N LEU A 3 -0.55 -41.59 -26.36
CA LEU A 3 -0.27 -40.17 -26.20
C LEU A 3 -0.49 -39.81 -24.74
N LEU A 4 0.53 -39.43 -24.00
CA LEU A 4 0.43 -38.74 -22.73
C LEU A 4 0.66 -37.23 -22.95
N LYS A 5 -0.40 -36.44 -22.82
CA LYS A 5 -0.35 -34.98 -22.78
C LYS A 5 0.19 -34.50 -21.43
N PRO A 6 1.03 -33.45 -21.38
CA PRO A 6 1.43 -32.85 -20.13
C PRO A 6 0.32 -32.01 -19.52
N ILE A 7 0.12 -32.18 -18.22
CA ILE A 7 -0.80 -31.41 -17.39
C ILE A 7 -0.20 -30.02 -17.16
N ARG A 8 -0.89 -28.99 -17.64
CA ARG A 8 -0.60 -27.59 -17.34
C ARG A 8 -0.92 -27.31 -15.87
N SER A 9 0.08 -26.91 -15.12
CA SER A 9 -0.05 -26.39 -13.76
C SER A 9 -0.77 -25.03 -13.80
N ALA A 10 -1.90 -24.93 -13.08
CA ALA A 10 -2.63 -23.69 -12.86
C ALA A 10 -1.95 -22.86 -11.76
N PRO A 11 -1.98 -21.52 -11.84
CA PRO A 11 -1.45 -20.67 -10.78
C PRO A 11 -2.40 -20.67 -9.58
N PHE A 12 -1.85 -20.90 -8.40
CA PHE A 12 -2.53 -20.76 -7.12
C PHE A 12 -2.73 -19.27 -6.81
N ALA A 13 -3.96 -18.79 -6.95
CA ALA A 13 -4.40 -17.52 -6.40
C ALA A 13 -4.64 -17.70 -4.89
N ILE A 14 -3.79 -17.11 -4.05
CA ILE A 14 -3.99 -17.05 -2.60
C ILE A 14 -4.93 -15.88 -2.29
N SER A 15 -6.19 -16.21 -2.02
CA SER A 15 -7.21 -15.29 -1.50
C SER A 15 -7.02 -15.14 0.00
N LEU A 16 -6.63 -13.95 0.46
CA LEU A 16 -6.50 -13.62 1.88
C LEU A 16 -7.84 -13.06 2.39
N ILE A 17 -8.68 -13.92 2.97
CA ILE A 17 -9.88 -13.52 3.71
C ILE A 17 -9.51 -13.47 5.19
N ALA A 18 -9.45 -12.27 5.77
CA ALA A 18 -9.32 -12.08 7.21
C ALA A 18 -10.71 -12.01 7.84
N LEU A 19 -11.07 -13.04 8.61
CA LEU A 19 -12.23 -13.05 9.50
C LEU A 19 -11.81 -12.52 10.87
N LEU A 20 -12.32 -11.35 11.24
CA LEU A 20 -12.30 -10.83 12.62
C LEU A 20 -13.66 -11.10 13.26
N THR A 21 -13.71 -12.09 14.15
CA THR A 21 -14.79 -12.22 15.14
C THR A 21 -14.15 -12.28 16.53
N ALA A 22 -14.24 -11.18 17.26
CA ALA A 22 -13.95 -11.15 18.69
C ALA A 22 -15.28 -10.89 19.43
N CYS A 23 -15.84 -11.95 20.03
CA CYS A 23 -16.87 -11.83 21.06
C CYS A 23 -16.17 -11.63 22.41
N ALA A 24 -16.37 -10.46 23.01
CA ALA A 24 -16.01 -10.23 24.41
C ALA A 24 -17.22 -10.54 25.28
N SER A 25 -17.09 -11.54 26.15
CA SER A 25 -18.03 -11.86 27.24
C SER A 25 -17.84 -10.89 28.39
N VAL A 26 -18.95 -10.30 28.82
CA VAL A 26 -19.09 -9.45 30.03
C VAL A 26 -19.31 -10.35 31.23
N PRO A 27 -18.64 -10.20 32.38
CA PRO A 27 -19.09 -10.73 33.64
C PRO A 27 -19.92 -9.69 34.37
N GLU A 28 -21.14 -10.10 34.71
CA GLU A 28 -22.05 -9.44 35.63
C GLU A 28 -21.67 -9.79 37.09
N ASN A 29 -21.37 -8.78 37.93
CA ASN A 29 -21.68 -8.86 39.36
C ASN A 29 -21.54 -7.53 40.10
N GLY A 30 -22.64 -7.03 40.60
CA GLY A 30 -22.84 -6.75 42.01
C GLY A 30 -22.49 -5.36 42.57
N ASN A 31 -23.51 -4.53 42.58
CA ASN A 31 -24.00 -3.64 43.64
C ASN A 31 -23.44 -2.21 43.83
N PRO A 32 -24.33 -1.26 44.13
CA PRO A 32 -24.08 0.16 43.97
C PRO A 32 -23.57 0.85 45.22
N SER A 33 -22.60 1.70 45.10
CA SER A 33 -22.35 2.74 46.10
C SER A 33 -22.22 4.09 45.42
N SER A 34 -23.13 4.93 45.80
CA SER A 34 -23.24 6.35 45.52
C SER A 34 -21.93 7.12 45.75
N ALA A 35 -21.41 7.75 44.68
CA ALA A 35 -20.65 8.98 44.73
C ALA A 35 -20.76 9.69 43.39
N ALA A 36 -21.45 10.80 43.37
CA ALA A 36 -21.56 11.69 42.19
C ALA A 36 -20.20 12.20 41.80
N ALA A 37 -19.68 11.74 40.62
CA ALA A 37 -18.60 12.37 39.96
C ALA A 37 -19.10 13.52 39.11
N PRO A 38 -18.37 14.66 39.00
CA PRO A 38 -18.80 15.80 38.22
C PRO A 38 -18.82 15.44 36.72
N ALA A 39 -19.91 15.86 36.07
CA ALA A 39 -20.08 15.73 34.62
C ALA A 39 -18.91 16.43 33.92
N ASP A 40 -17.99 15.64 33.36
CA ASP A 40 -17.01 16.13 32.41
C ASP A 40 -17.77 16.73 31.22
N ARG A 41 -17.71 18.06 31.13
CA ARG A 41 -18.12 18.76 29.93
C ARG A 41 -17.28 18.22 28.79
N ILE A 42 -17.92 17.51 27.88
CA ILE A 42 -17.37 17.28 26.55
C ILE A 42 -17.22 18.67 25.94
N GLU A 43 -16.03 19.25 26.07
CA GLU A 43 -15.63 20.40 25.25
C GLU A 43 -15.61 19.90 23.81
N THR A 44 -16.71 20.18 23.12
CA THR A 44 -16.75 20.13 21.67
C THR A 44 -15.66 21.08 21.19
N GLN A 45 -14.47 20.53 20.87
CA GLN A 45 -13.44 21.27 20.15
C GLN A 45 -14.09 21.83 18.88
N LYS A 46 -14.49 23.09 18.94
CA LYS A 46 -14.87 23.85 17.74
C LYS A 46 -13.67 23.81 16.82
N ARG A 47 -13.72 22.92 15.83
CA ARG A 47 -12.83 22.98 14.68
C ARG A 47 -12.88 24.42 14.17
N PRO A 48 -11.74 25.14 14.02
CA PRO A 48 -11.77 26.47 13.45
C PRO A 48 -12.49 26.35 12.11
N LEU A 49 -13.57 27.11 11.94
CA LEU A 49 -14.23 27.26 10.66
C LEU A 49 -13.17 27.83 9.72
N ALA A 50 -12.67 27.00 8.80
CA ALA A 50 -11.82 27.46 7.73
C ALA A 50 -12.52 28.66 7.08
N SER A 51 -11.75 29.69 6.75
CA SER A 51 -12.23 30.91 6.12
C SER A 51 -13.14 30.58 4.94
N THR A 52 -14.45 30.57 5.17
CA THR A 52 -15.42 30.19 4.15
C THR A 52 -15.60 31.40 3.23
N LYS A 53 -14.98 31.34 2.05
CA LYS A 53 -15.45 32.19 0.96
C LYS A 53 -16.91 31.80 0.69
N PRO A 54 -17.86 32.77 0.67
CA PRO A 54 -19.25 32.43 0.41
C PRO A 54 -19.36 31.79 -0.98
N PHE A 55 -20.08 30.68 -1.07
CA PHE A 55 -20.41 30.05 -2.35
C PHE A 55 -21.31 31.00 -3.16
N ALA A 56 -21.16 30.99 -4.48
CA ALA A 56 -22.13 31.65 -5.35
C ALA A 56 -23.51 30.96 -5.17
N GLU A 57 -24.61 31.73 -5.28
CA GLU A 57 -25.96 31.21 -5.03
C GLU A 57 -26.32 29.98 -5.88
N ASP A 58 -25.88 29.94 -7.14
CA ASP A 58 -26.06 28.81 -8.02
C ASP A 58 -25.25 27.58 -7.57
N SER A 59 -24.08 27.74 -6.96
CA SER A 59 -23.28 26.65 -6.39
C SER A 59 -23.96 26.05 -5.16
N LEU A 60 -24.52 26.88 -4.29
CA LEU A 60 -25.26 26.40 -3.11
C LEU A 60 -26.46 25.56 -3.52
N TYR A 61 -27.24 26.02 -4.51
CA TYR A 61 -28.37 25.26 -5.01
C TYR A 61 -27.94 23.89 -5.58
N GLN A 62 -26.89 23.85 -6.38
CA GLN A 62 -26.40 22.58 -6.98
C GLN A 62 -25.84 21.61 -5.92
N ILE A 63 -25.18 22.13 -4.88
CA ILE A 63 -24.72 21.31 -3.75
C ILE A 63 -25.93 20.71 -3.02
N LEU A 64 -26.98 21.50 -2.75
CA LEU A 64 -28.21 21.00 -2.13
C LEU A 64 -28.90 19.92 -2.98
N VAL A 65 -28.91 20.09 -4.32
CA VAL A 65 -29.42 19.06 -5.24
C VAL A 65 -28.60 17.78 -5.13
N ALA A 66 -27.26 17.88 -5.05
CA ALA A 66 -26.37 16.76 -4.89
C ALA A 66 -26.59 16.04 -3.54
N ASP A 67 -26.74 16.79 -2.43
CA ASP A 67 -27.03 16.26 -1.10
C ASP A 67 -28.35 15.47 -1.07
N VAL A 68 -29.41 16.05 -1.65
CA VAL A 68 -30.72 15.38 -1.73
C VAL A 68 -30.62 14.12 -2.59
N ALA A 69 -29.89 14.16 -3.72
CA ALA A 69 -29.67 12.99 -4.56
C ALA A 69 -28.90 11.90 -3.77
N LEU A 70 -27.87 12.28 -3.02
CA LEU A 70 -27.08 11.37 -2.20
C LEU A 70 -27.93 10.68 -1.14
N THR A 71 -28.76 11.44 -0.39
CA THR A 71 -29.66 10.91 0.64
C THR A 71 -30.73 9.97 0.09
N ARG A 72 -31.09 10.12 -1.21
CA ARG A 72 -32.03 9.26 -1.93
C ARG A 72 -31.37 8.06 -2.59
N GLY A 73 -30.07 7.86 -2.42
CA GLY A 73 -29.32 6.78 -3.08
C GLY A 73 -29.10 6.99 -4.58
N GLN A 74 -29.33 8.20 -5.08
CA GLN A 74 -29.10 8.58 -6.49
C GLN A 74 -27.64 8.98 -6.69
N PHE A 75 -26.71 8.05 -6.42
CA PHE A 75 -25.27 8.30 -6.36
C PHE A 75 -24.71 8.92 -7.63
N LYS A 76 -25.15 8.46 -8.81
CA LYS A 76 -24.66 9.04 -10.06
C LYS A 76 -25.03 10.52 -10.20
N THR A 77 -26.28 10.87 -9.92
CA THR A 77 -26.75 12.27 -9.96
C THR A 77 -25.99 13.13 -8.92
N ALA A 78 -25.76 12.59 -7.73
CA ALA A 78 -24.97 13.25 -6.70
C ALA A 78 -23.55 13.49 -7.18
N LEU A 79 -22.87 12.45 -7.71
CA LEU A 79 -21.49 12.52 -8.20
C LEU A 79 -21.34 13.55 -9.33
N ASP A 80 -22.23 13.52 -10.34
CA ASP A 80 -22.19 14.44 -11.46
C ASP A 80 -22.27 15.92 -10.98
N ASN A 81 -23.16 16.22 -10.04
CA ASN A 81 -23.29 17.58 -9.47
C ASN A 81 -22.10 17.95 -8.58
N TYR A 82 -21.65 17.06 -7.69
CA TYR A 82 -20.49 17.33 -6.84
C TYR A 82 -19.22 17.54 -7.66
N LEU A 83 -19.00 16.78 -8.73
CA LEU A 83 -17.83 16.91 -9.59
C LEU A 83 -17.79 18.29 -10.28
N VAL A 84 -18.94 18.77 -10.75
CA VAL A 84 -19.07 20.13 -11.30
C VAL A 84 -18.74 21.18 -10.24
N GLN A 85 -19.22 21.01 -9.00
CA GLN A 85 -18.97 21.96 -7.94
C GLN A 85 -17.52 21.88 -7.41
N ALA A 86 -16.92 20.69 -7.36
CA ALA A 86 -15.50 20.51 -7.01
C ALA A 86 -14.59 21.31 -7.96
N ARG A 87 -14.84 21.23 -9.27
CA ARG A 87 -14.11 22.03 -10.29
C ARG A 87 -14.31 23.54 -10.10
N LYS A 88 -15.56 23.95 -9.86
CA LYS A 88 -15.94 25.38 -9.80
C LYS A 88 -15.47 26.05 -8.53
N THR A 89 -15.68 25.41 -7.40
CA THR A 89 -15.43 26.02 -6.08
C THR A 89 -14.01 25.82 -5.60
N ARG A 90 -13.34 24.75 -6.02
CA ARG A 90 -12.04 24.33 -5.49
C ARG A 90 -12.06 24.17 -3.96
N ASP A 91 -13.22 23.83 -3.42
CA ASP A 91 -13.40 23.60 -1.99
C ASP A 91 -12.94 22.18 -1.63
N ALA A 92 -12.04 22.08 -0.64
CA ALA A 92 -11.43 20.80 -0.27
C ALA A 92 -12.44 19.79 0.29
N ASP A 93 -13.48 20.25 1.01
CA ASP A 93 -14.50 19.36 1.57
C ASP A 93 -15.39 18.79 0.46
N ILE A 94 -15.76 19.62 -0.53
CA ILE A 94 -16.51 19.16 -1.71
C ILE A 94 -15.67 18.17 -2.52
N ILE A 95 -14.39 18.45 -2.73
CA ILE A 95 -13.49 17.56 -3.48
C ILE A 95 -13.35 16.22 -2.78
N ARG A 96 -13.13 16.21 -1.46
CA ARG A 96 -13.01 14.98 -0.65
C ARG A 96 -14.28 14.12 -0.72
N LEU A 97 -15.44 14.77 -0.58
CA LEU A 97 -16.74 14.09 -0.69
C LEU A 97 -16.94 13.52 -2.10
N THR A 98 -16.60 14.29 -3.14
CA THR A 98 -16.66 13.84 -4.54
C THR A 98 -15.80 12.61 -4.75
N ASN A 99 -14.55 12.62 -4.27
CA ASN A 99 -13.64 11.47 -4.38
C ASN A 99 -14.17 10.23 -3.65
N SER A 100 -14.75 10.43 -2.46
CA SER A 100 -15.36 9.33 -1.68
C SER A 100 -16.55 8.70 -2.43
N ILE A 101 -17.44 9.51 -2.99
CA ILE A 101 -18.60 9.03 -3.77
C ILE A 101 -18.13 8.34 -5.04
N ALA A 102 -17.15 8.91 -5.76
CA ALA A 102 -16.58 8.33 -6.98
C ALA A 102 -15.96 6.95 -6.69
N THR A 103 -15.21 6.83 -5.60
CA THR A 103 -14.60 5.57 -5.15
C THR A 103 -15.67 4.54 -4.79
N HIS A 104 -16.71 4.93 -4.08
CA HIS A 104 -17.83 4.04 -3.74
C HIS A 104 -18.57 3.55 -4.98
N GLN A 105 -18.70 4.38 -6.00
CA GLN A 105 -19.35 4.02 -7.28
C GLN A 105 -18.42 3.26 -8.25
N GLY A 106 -17.12 3.22 -7.99
CA GLY A 106 -16.13 2.66 -8.90
C GLY A 106 -15.99 3.45 -10.21
N ASP A 107 -16.35 4.75 -10.22
CA ASP A 107 -16.19 5.60 -11.39
C ASP A 107 -14.73 6.05 -11.52
N ALA A 108 -13.97 5.29 -12.32
CA ALA A 108 -12.53 5.50 -12.47
C ALA A 108 -12.18 6.93 -12.95
N VAL A 109 -12.97 7.51 -13.84
CA VAL A 109 -12.74 8.85 -14.38
C VAL A 109 -12.95 9.91 -13.31
N ALA A 110 -14.05 9.82 -12.56
CA ALA A 110 -14.33 10.73 -11.46
C ALA A 110 -13.35 10.59 -10.30
N ILE A 111 -12.88 9.36 -10.01
CA ILE A 111 -11.83 9.10 -9.01
C ILE A 111 -10.55 9.84 -9.40
N LEU A 112 -10.08 9.69 -10.64
CA LEU A 112 -8.86 10.34 -11.09
C LEU A 112 -8.98 11.86 -11.03
N GLU A 113 -10.04 12.40 -11.56
CA GLU A 113 -10.24 13.84 -11.62
C GLU A 113 -10.35 14.47 -10.22
N SER A 114 -11.16 13.90 -9.34
CA SER A 114 -11.31 14.41 -7.98
C SER A 114 -10.02 14.27 -7.15
N ALA A 115 -9.25 13.21 -7.35
CA ALA A 115 -7.96 13.04 -6.68
C ALA A 115 -6.91 14.06 -7.17
N GLN A 116 -6.87 14.35 -8.47
CA GLN A 116 -6.00 15.39 -9.04
C GLN A 116 -6.35 16.77 -8.46
N LEU A 117 -7.65 17.13 -8.46
CA LEU A 117 -8.13 18.38 -7.86
C LEU A 117 -7.77 18.46 -6.37
N TRP A 118 -7.82 17.34 -5.64
CA TRP A 118 -7.48 17.32 -4.23
C TRP A 118 -6.00 17.62 -3.99
N VAL A 119 -5.09 17.02 -4.76
CA VAL A 119 -3.65 17.34 -4.67
C VAL A 119 -3.37 18.79 -5.04
N GLU A 120 -4.06 19.34 -6.06
CA GLU A 120 -3.91 20.75 -6.45
C GLU A 120 -4.34 21.73 -5.35
N VAL A 121 -5.41 21.42 -4.62
CA VAL A 121 -5.96 22.31 -3.58
C VAL A 121 -5.26 22.12 -2.24
N GLU A 122 -4.92 20.89 -1.89
CA GLU A 122 -4.25 20.54 -0.64
C GLU A 122 -2.92 19.79 -0.90
N PRO A 123 -1.88 20.43 -1.48
CA PRO A 123 -0.65 19.78 -1.93
C PRO A 123 0.25 19.26 -0.80
N LYS A 124 -0.10 19.52 0.46
CA LYS A 124 0.60 19.00 1.64
C LYS A 124 -0.19 17.93 2.38
N GLN A 125 -1.33 17.53 1.86
CA GLN A 125 -2.20 16.56 2.49
C GLN A 125 -1.90 15.15 2.03
N ALA A 126 -1.37 14.30 2.91
CA ALA A 126 -1.03 12.92 2.58
C ALA A 126 -2.22 12.11 2.03
N ALA A 127 -3.44 12.37 2.52
CA ALA A 127 -4.64 11.71 2.03
C ALA A 127 -4.92 12.03 0.54
N ALA A 128 -4.63 13.26 0.08
CA ALA A 128 -4.77 13.65 -1.32
C ALA A 128 -3.80 12.87 -2.21
N HIS A 129 -2.53 12.76 -1.79
CA HIS A 129 -1.51 12.01 -2.50
C HIS A 129 -1.82 10.51 -2.53
N ARG A 130 -2.36 9.92 -1.45
CA ARG A 130 -2.82 8.51 -1.45
C ARG A 130 -3.98 8.29 -2.41
N ALA A 131 -4.96 9.19 -2.43
CA ALA A 131 -6.07 9.12 -3.38
C ALA A 131 -5.57 9.21 -4.84
N ALA A 132 -4.65 10.12 -5.12
CA ALA A 132 -4.06 10.28 -6.45
C ALA A 132 -3.20 9.08 -6.85
N LEU A 133 -2.39 8.52 -5.94
CA LEU A 133 -1.63 7.29 -6.16
C LEU A 133 -2.54 6.14 -6.59
N GLN A 134 -3.62 5.91 -5.84
CA GLN A 134 -4.59 4.86 -6.15
C GLN A 134 -5.29 5.11 -7.49
N ALA A 135 -5.67 6.36 -7.78
CA ALA A 135 -6.29 6.74 -9.03
C ALA A 135 -5.36 6.51 -10.23
N TYR A 136 -4.09 6.89 -10.13
CA TYR A 136 -3.10 6.67 -11.19
C TYR A 136 -2.80 5.17 -11.39
N ALA A 137 -2.73 4.39 -10.31
CA ALA A 137 -2.58 2.93 -10.39
C ALA A 137 -3.77 2.29 -11.13
N LEU A 138 -5.00 2.69 -10.80
CA LEU A 138 -6.21 2.24 -11.49
C LEU A 138 -6.20 2.54 -12.99
N HIS A 139 -5.62 3.67 -13.37
CA HIS A 139 -5.48 4.10 -14.77
C HIS A 139 -4.19 3.61 -15.45
N LYS A 140 -3.43 2.72 -14.81
CA LYS A 140 -2.16 2.17 -15.34
C LYS A 140 -1.14 3.26 -15.71
N ARG A 141 -1.03 4.28 -14.87
CA ARG A 141 -0.14 5.43 -15.04
C ARG A 141 0.98 5.40 -13.98
N PRO A 142 1.98 4.50 -14.12
CA PRO A 142 2.95 4.23 -13.06
C PRO A 142 3.90 5.40 -12.77
N PHE A 143 4.17 6.27 -13.74
CA PHE A 143 5.06 7.41 -13.52
C PHE A 143 4.41 8.49 -12.65
N GLU A 144 3.15 8.81 -12.90
CA GLU A 144 2.40 9.74 -12.08
C GLU A 144 2.07 9.12 -10.71
N ALA A 145 1.85 7.82 -10.65
CA ALA A 145 1.74 7.09 -9.41
C ALA A 145 3.04 7.19 -8.58
N LEU A 146 4.23 7.04 -9.23
CA LEU A 146 5.53 7.18 -8.59
C LEU A 146 5.77 8.58 -8.04
N GLU A 147 5.32 9.63 -8.74
CA GLU A 147 5.40 11.00 -8.25
C GLU A 147 4.67 11.17 -6.91
N GLN A 148 3.43 10.65 -6.80
CA GLN A 148 2.64 10.72 -5.58
C GLN A 148 3.24 9.84 -4.47
N ALA A 149 3.67 8.64 -4.82
CA ALA A 149 4.34 7.72 -3.90
C ALA A 149 5.66 8.31 -3.37
N SER A 150 6.43 8.98 -4.21
CA SER A 150 7.67 9.66 -3.82
C SER A 150 7.41 10.81 -2.85
N TRP A 151 6.31 11.54 -3.05
CA TRP A 151 5.90 12.57 -2.10
C TRP A 151 5.56 11.96 -0.73
N LEU A 152 4.75 10.89 -0.72
CA LEU A 152 4.36 10.16 0.50
C LEU A 152 5.58 9.59 1.21
N TYR A 153 6.52 9.02 0.48
CA TYR A 153 7.74 8.46 1.06
C TYR A 153 8.63 9.54 1.70
N ARG A 154 8.86 10.65 1.01
CA ARG A 154 9.71 11.74 1.54
C ARG A 154 9.10 12.48 2.73
N ASN A 155 7.78 12.64 2.77
CA ASN A 155 7.11 13.45 3.80
C ASN A 155 6.51 12.64 4.94
N GLU A 156 6.10 11.38 4.67
CA GLU A 156 5.39 10.53 5.63
C GLU A 156 6.15 9.22 5.92
N ASN A 157 7.29 8.99 5.25
CA ASN A 157 8.04 7.73 5.27
C ASN A 157 7.16 6.50 4.90
N ASP A 158 6.21 6.69 3.98
CA ASP A 158 5.28 5.65 3.55
C ASP A 158 5.95 4.70 2.55
N VAL A 159 6.71 3.74 3.09
CA VAL A 159 7.43 2.71 2.33
C VAL A 159 6.47 1.86 1.49
N GLU A 160 5.28 1.54 2.03
CA GLU A 160 4.31 0.70 1.33
C GLU A 160 3.79 1.39 0.07
N ALA A 161 3.42 2.66 0.17
CA ALA A 161 3.00 3.46 -0.98
C ALA A 161 4.11 3.54 -2.03
N PHE A 162 5.37 3.71 -1.60
CA PHE A 162 6.51 3.81 -2.48
C PHE A 162 6.78 2.50 -3.23
N LEU A 163 6.72 1.37 -2.55
CA LEU A 163 6.93 0.06 -3.16
C LEU A 163 5.71 -0.44 -3.97
N ALA A 164 4.50 0.05 -3.69
CA ALA A 164 3.30 -0.37 -4.42
C ALA A 164 3.37 -0.09 -5.93
N VAL A 165 4.15 0.92 -6.35
CA VAL A 165 4.33 1.28 -7.77
C VAL A 165 5.14 0.25 -8.56
N THR A 166 5.84 -0.68 -7.89
CA THR A 166 6.55 -1.77 -8.58
C THR A 166 5.62 -2.85 -9.13
N ALA A 167 4.34 -2.87 -8.74
CA ALA A 167 3.34 -3.81 -9.24
C ALA A 167 2.86 -3.38 -10.63
N ILE A 168 3.52 -3.87 -11.67
CA ILE A 168 3.23 -3.56 -13.08
C ILE A 168 2.52 -4.73 -13.75
N ASP A 169 1.50 -4.43 -14.55
CA ASP A 169 0.79 -5.43 -15.33
C ASP A 169 1.68 -6.09 -16.39
N GLU A 170 1.45 -7.39 -16.63
CA GLU A 170 2.19 -8.21 -17.59
C GLU A 170 2.27 -7.60 -19.00
N ASP A 171 1.18 -6.98 -19.47
CA ASP A 171 1.04 -6.55 -20.86
C ASP A 171 2.11 -5.53 -21.31
N ASN A 172 2.66 -4.73 -20.39
CA ASN A 172 3.56 -3.62 -20.70
C ASN A 172 4.88 -3.63 -19.93
N LYS A 173 5.15 -4.63 -19.12
CA LYS A 173 6.29 -4.63 -18.20
C LYS A 173 7.64 -4.45 -18.91
N GLN A 174 7.86 -5.11 -20.06
CA GLN A 174 9.10 -5.02 -20.81
C GLN A 174 9.43 -3.58 -21.30
N ALA A 175 8.41 -2.80 -21.62
CA ALA A 175 8.57 -1.42 -22.08
C ALA A 175 8.61 -0.41 -20.91
N LEU A 176 7.86 -0.65 -19.86
CA LEU A 176 7.68 0.30 -18.74
C LEU A 176 8.75 0.16 -17.66
N ILE A 177 9.12 -1.07 -17.29
CA ILE A 177 10.00 -1.32 -16.14
C ILE A 177 11.38 -0.68 -16.31
N PRO A 178 12.08 -0.76 -17.45
CA PRO A 178 13.39 -0.10 -17.60
C PRO A 178 13.31 1.41 -17.34
N ARG A 179 12.28 2.07 -17.86
CA ARG A 179 12.04 3.49 -17.63
C ARG A 179 11.65 3.80 -16.18
N LEU A 180 10.94 2.89 -15.54
CA LEU A 180 10.55 3.04 -14.13
C LEU A 180 11.77 2.87 -13.20
N ILE A 181 12.70 1.97 -13.52
CA ILE A 181 13.98 1.83 -12.82
C ILE A 181 14.78 3.15 -12.90
N GLU A 182 14.87 3.75 -14.09
CA GLU A 182 15.50 5.06 -14.27
C GLU A 182 14.79 6.14 -13.44
N ALA A 183 13.46 6.13 -13.44
CA ALA A 183 12.66 7.08 -12.66
C ALA A 183 12.90 6.94 -11.16
N TYR A 184 12.92 5.71 -10.60
CA TYR A 184 13.25 5.47 -9.20
C TYR A 184 14.66 5.99 -8.84
N ARG A 185 15.66 5.73 -9.68
CA ARG A 185 17.04 6.19 -9.47
C ARG A 185 17.20 7.70 -9.57
N ALA A 186 16.31 8.36 -10.28
CA ALA A 186 16.32 9.83 -10.45
C ALA A 186 15.63 10.58 -9.30
N ILE A 187 14.93 9.89 -8.38
CA ILE A 187 14.25 10.53 -7.26
C ILE A 187 15.28 11.11 -6.29
N PRO A 188 15.22 12.42 -5.97
CA PRO A 188 16.08 13.00 -4.96
C PRO A 188 15.61 12.54 -3.56
N LEU A 189 16.32 11.57 -3.00
CA LEU A 189 16.07 10.99 -1.69
C LEU A 189 17.25 11.30 -0.74
N GLU A 190 16.96 11.40 0.55
CA GLU A 190 17.98 11.45 1.58
C GLU A 190 18.76 10.12 1.65
N PRO A 191 20.01 10.12 2.15
CA PRO A 191 20.85 8.90 2.15
C PRO A 191 20.21 7.69 2.83
N ASP A 192 19.46 7.90 3.91
CA ASP A 192 18.72 6.86 4.64
C ASP A 192 17.50 6.34 3.89
N GLN A 193 16.97 7.14 2.97
CA GLN A 193 15.84 6.78 2.11
C GLN A 193 16.27 6.05 0.84
N GLN A 194 17.52 6.22 0.38
CA GLN A 194 18.02 5.63 -0.87
C GLN A 194 17.94 4.10 -0.88
N ALA A 195 18.13 3.46 0.27
CA ALA A 195 18.03 2.01 0.38
C ALA A 195 16.68 1.48 -0.11
N THR A 196 15.57 2.16 0.22
CA THR A 196 14.23 1.72 -0.22
C THR A 196 14.06 1.82 -1.75
N ALA A 197 14.70 2.80 -2.39
CA ALA A 197 14.69 2.90 -3.85
C ALA A 197 15.44 1.72 -4.50
N GLU A 198 16.57 1.31 -3.93
CA GLU A 198 17.28 0.11 -4.38
C GLU A 198 16.43 -1.16 -4.21
N LEU A 199 15.67 -1.27 -3.11
CA LEU A 199 14.73 -2.37 -2.94
C LEU A 199 13.65 -2.38 -4.03
N ALA A 200 13.09 -1.21 -4.36
CA ALA A 200 12.11 -1.08 -5.45
C ALA A 200 12.71 -1.49 -6.79
N VAL A 201 13.94 -1.04 -7.09
CA VAL A 201 14.67 -1.40 -8.32
C VAL A 201 14.95 -2.90 -8.38
N ALA A 202 15.34 -3.54 -7.27
CA ALA A 202 15.54 -4.99 -7.21
C ALA A 202 14.25 -5.77 -7.52
N ILE A 203 13.10 -5.29 -7.00
CA ILE A 203 11.79 -5.88 -7.30
C ILE A 203 11.48 -5.72 -8.80
N LEU A 204 11.75 -4.57 -9.40
CA LEU A 204 11.52 -4.32 -10.82
C LEU A 204 12.39 -5.19 -11.72
N PHE A 205 13.66 -5.43 -11.39
CA PHE A 205 14.51 -6.37 -12.11
C PHE A 205 13.97 -7.80 -12.04
N ARG A 206 13.47 -8.22 -10.87
CA ARG A 206 12.80 -9.52 -10.72
C ARG A 206 11.56 -9.62 -11.65
N GLU A 207 10.76 -8.56 -11.76
CA GLU A 207 9.59 -8.54 -12.66
C GLU A 207 9.99 -8.63 -14.15
N LEU A 208 11.21 -8.24 -14.51
CA LEU A 208 11.78 -8.44 -15.86
C LEU A 208 12.39 -9.83 -16.06
N ASP A 209 12.43 -10.67 -15.02
CA ASP A 209 13.17 -11.93 -14.99
C ASP A 209 14.70 -11.75 -15.16
N ASP A 210 15.19 -10.53 -14.94
CA ASP A 210 16.62 -10.22 -14.88
C ASP A 210 17.15 -10.54 -13.47
N LEU A 211 17.31 -11.84 -13.20
CA LEU A 211 17.69 -12.33 -11.88
C LEU A 211 19.08 -11.87 -11.45
N ASP A 212 20.02 -11.72 -12.39
CA ASP A 212 21.38 -11.27 -12.07
C ASP A 212 21.39 -9.83 -11.55
N SER A 213 20.72 -8.91 -12.26
CA SER A 213 20.56 -7.54 -11.81
C SER A 213 19.76 -7.42 -10.53
N ALA A 214 18.71 -8.24 -10.36
CA ALA A 214 17.91 -8.29 -9.14
C ALA A 214 18.73 -8.72 -7.93
N VAL A 215 19.56 -9.78 -8.06
CA VAL A 215 20.47 -10.25 -7.00
C VAL A 215 21.51 -9.18 -6.66
N ALA A 216 22.19 -8.62 -7.66
CA ALA A 216 23.22 -7.60 -7.42
C ALA A 216 22.63 -6.36 -6.70
N THR A 217 21.46 -5.89 -7.15
CA THR A 217 20.78 -4.75 -6.52
C THR A 217 20.29 -5.08 -5.11
N SER A 218 19.76 -6.30 -4.88
CA SER A 218 19.35 -6.73 -3.53
C SER A 218 20.54 -6.85 -2.57
N GLN A 219 21.70 -7.30 -3.05
CA GLN A 219 22.93 -7.32 -2.25
C GLN A 219 23.40 -5.92 -1.90
N HIS A 220 23.35 -4.99 -2.86
CA HIS A 220 23.68 -3.58 -2.59
C HIS A 220 22.71 -2.97 -1.57
N PHE A 221 21.40 -3.22 -1.71
CA PHE A 221 20.41 -2.83 -0.71
C PHE A 221 20.75 -3.35 0.70
N LEU A 222 21.08 -4.63 0.83
CA LEU A 222 21.42 -5.24 2.13
C LEU A 222 22.76 -4.76 2.68
N ALA A 223 23.68 -4.26 1.86
CA ALA A 223 24.86 -3.57 2.34
C ALA A 223 24.53 -2.24 3.05
N LEU A 224 23.44 -1.57 2.63
CA LEU A 224 22.91 -0.35 3.26
C LEU A 224 21.98 -0.64 4.44
N SER A 225 21.26 -1.77 4.39
CA SER A 225 20.23 -2.16 5.36
C SER A 225 20.30 -3.66 5.67
N PRO A 226 21.34 -4.14 6.38
CA PRO A 226 21.67 -5.57 6.49
C PRO A 226 20.61 -6.41 7.21
N ASP A 227 19.79 -5.79 8.04
CA ASP A 227 18.78 -6.46 8.84
C ASP A 227 17.35 -6.24 8.34
N ASN A 228 17.20 -5.67 7.13
CA ASN A 228 15.89 -5.48 6.53
C ASN A 228 15.30 -6.81 6.10
N GLN A 229 14.27 -7.26 6.79
CA GLN A 229 13.61 -8.55 6.57
C GLN A 229 13.09 -8.72 5.13
N ARG A 230 12.52 -7.65 4.55
CA ARG A 230 11.96 -7.69 3.19
C ARG A 230 13.05 -7.91 2.15
N GLY A 231 14.19 -7.22 2.30
CA GLY A 231 15.36 -7.42 1.44
C GLY A 231 16.01 -8.81 1.59
N LEU A 232 16.13 -9.29 2.82
CA LEU A 232 16.64 -10.65 3.10
C LEU A 232 15.79 -11.71 2.40
N LEU A 233 14.46 -11.60 2.51
CA LEU A 233 13.54 -12.55 1.87
C LEU A 233 13.56 -12.43 0.35
N LEU A 234 13.64 -11.21 -0.20
CA LEU A 234 13.76 -11.02 -1.65
C LEU A 234 15.03 -11.67 -2.17
N LEU A 235 16.20 -11.38 -1.56
CA LEU A 235 17.47 -11.97 -2.00
C LEU A 235 17.47 -13.49 -1.86
N ALA A 236 16.93 -14.04 -0.77
CA ALA A 236 16.83 -15.49 -0.61
C ALA A 236 15.96 -16.14 -1.69
N GLN A 237 14.84 -15.52 -2.07
CA GLN A 237 13.98 -15.99 -3.16
C GLN A 237 14.70 -15.91 -4.51
N LEU A 238 15.41 -14.82 -4.81
CA LEU A 238 16.16 -14.67 -6.05
C LEU A 238 17.28 -15.69 -6.18
N LEU A 239 18.06 -15.92 -5.09
CA LEU A 239 19.09 -16.95 -5.06
C LEU A 239 18.50 -18.35 -5.26
N HIS A 240 17.34 -18.62 -4.67
CA HIS A 240 16.65 -19.90 -4.91
C HIS A 240 16.22 -20.06 -6.37
N GLN A 241 15.72 -19.00 -7.02
CA GLN A 241 15.37 -19.03 -8.45
C GLN A 241 16.59 -19.29 -9.36
N GLN A 242 17.80 -18.90 -8.90
CA GLN A 242 19.06 -19.19 -9.59
C GLN A 242 19.68 -20.55 -9.19
N ASP A 243 18.96 -21.44 -8.51
CA ASP A 243 19.48 -22.71 -7.96
C ASP A 243 20.63 -22.54 -6.92
N ARG A 244 20.87 -21.32 -6.42
CA ARG A 244 21.88 -20.99 -5.40
C ARG A 244 21.33 -21.16 -3.98
N VAL A 245 20.77 -22.32 -3.74
CA VAL A 245 19.95 -22.61 -2.56
C VAL A 245 20.76 -22.57 -1.26
N ASN A 246 22.01 -23.02 -1.30
CA ASN A 246 22.89 -23.01 -0.13
C ASN A 246 23.22 -21.57 0.32
N GLU A 247 23.40 -20.66 -0.62
CA GLU A 247 23.66 -19.26 -0.32
C GLU A 247 22.42 -18.59 0.28
N ALA A 248 21.23 -18.88 -0.24
CA ALA A 248 19.98 -18.41 0.32
C ALA A 248 19.76 -18.89 1.78
N SER A 249 20.05 -20.17 2.03
CA SER A 249 19.95 -20.75 3.37
C SER A 249 20.95 -20.11 4.34
N THR A 250 22.21 -19.92 3.92
CA THR A 250 23.25 -19.27 4.73
C THR A 250 22.84 -17.82 5.04
N LEU A 251 22.37 -17.05 4.05
CA LEU A 251 21.90 -15.67 4.23
C LEU A 251 20.85 -15.56 5.35
N LEU A 252 19.85 -16.42 5.31
CA LEU A 252 18.76 -16.38 6.31
C LEU A 252 19.22 -16.89 7.68
N ALA A 253 20.10 -17.90 7.71
CA ALA A 253 20.69 -18.40 8.95
C ALA A 253 21.55 -17.32 9.65
N ASP A 254 22.42 -16.63 8.90
CA ASP A 254 23.26 -15.56 9.41
C ASP A 254 22.42 -14.36 9.91
N ALA A 255 21.36 -14.01 9.18
CA ALA A 255 20.43 -12.98 9.63
C ALA A 255 19.74 -13.37 10.94
N LEU A 256 19.32 -14.64 11.07
CA LEU A 256 18.70 -15.14 12.29
C LEU A 256 19.69 -15.23 13.47
N GLN A 257 20.97 -15.46 13.22
CA GLN A 257 22.00 -15.39 14.26
C GLN A 257 22.16 -13.95 14.81
N ARG A 258 22.04 -12.94 13.95
CA ARG A 258 22.08 -11.53 14.38
C ARG A 258 20.79 -11.11 15.11
N GLN A 259 19.65 -11.71 14.76
CA GLN A 259 18.33 -11.41 15.32
C GLN A 259 17.64 -12.70 15.83
N PRO A 260 18.16 -13.34 16.88
CA PRO A 260 17.69 -14.65 17.33
C PRO A 260 16.25 -14.64 17.84
N ASP A 261 15.74 -13.49 18.27
CA ASP A 261 14.40 -13.33 18.80
C ASP A 261 13.37 -12.91 17.74
N ASP A 262 13.80 -12.69 16.49
CA ASP A 262 12.88 -12.37 15.38
C ASP A 262 12.09 -13.61 14.96
N ARG A 263 10.87 -13.71 15.52
CA ARG A 263 9.95 -14.83 15.23
C ARG A 263 9.49 -14.84 13.79
N ASN A 264 9.34 -13.67 13.15
CA ASN A 264 8.94 -13.57 11.74
C ASN A 264 10.04 -14.09 10.83
N LEU A 265 11.27 -13.64 11.03
CA LEU A 265 12.42 -14.10 10.27
C LEU A 265 12.60 -15.63 10.44
N ARG A 266 12.52 -16.14 11.68
CA ARG A 266 12.57 -17.58 11.96
C ARG A 266 11.47 -18.37 11.25
N LEU A 267 10.24 -17.84 11.23
CA LEU A 267 9.13 -18.46 10.52
C LEU A 267 9.39 -18.54 9.02
N GLN A 268 9.90 -17.46 8.43
CA GLN A 268 10.23 -17.44 6.99
C GLN A 268 11.40 -18.39 6.66
N TYR A 269 12.43 -18.40 7.51
CA TYR A 269 13.54 -19.36 7.37
C TYR A 269 13.05 -20.81 7.47
N ALA A 270 12.20 -21.12 8.46
CA ALA A 270 11.61 -22.44 8.59
C ALA A 270 10.81 -22.85 7.34
N ARG A 271 10.00 -21.94 6.80
CA ARG A 271 9.26 -22.19 5.53
C ARG A 271 10.21 -22.43 4.36
N PHE A 272 11.26 -21.63 4.23
CA PHE A 272 12.28 -21.82 3.20
C PHE A 272 12.93 -23.21 3.33
N LEU A 273 13.31 -23.62 4.53
CA LEU A 273 13.89 -24.93 4.80
C LEU A 273 12.95 -26.11 4.50
N THR A 274 11.64 -25.94 4.48
CA THR A 274 10.73 -27.05 4.11
C THR A 274 10.98 -27.59 2.71
N LEU A 275 11.56 -26.76 1.83
CA LEU A 275 11.91 -27.13 0.46
C LEU A 275 13.28 -27.83 0.37
N LEU A 276 14.14 -27.67 1.39
CA LEU A 276 15.55 -28.05 1.36
C LEU A 276 15.92 -29.10 2.38
N ASP A 277 15.59 -28.88 3.63
CA ASP A 277 15.98 -29.69 4.77
C ASP A 277 14.82 -29.75 5.79
N ARG A 278 13.96 -30.76 5.62
CA ARG A 278 12.80 -30.96 6.49
C ARG A 278 13.17 -31.12 7.97
N PRO A 279 14.21 -31.89 8.37
CA PRO A 279 14.64 -31.93 9.78
C PRO A 279 14.96 -30.59 10.37
N GLN A 280 15.73 -29.76 9.67
CA GLN A 280 16.04 -28.40 10.12
C GLN A 280 14.81 -27.50 10.15
N ALA A 281 13.92 -27.62 9.19
CA ALA A 281 12.64 -26.88 9.19
C ALA A 281 11.83 -27.18 10.46
N ILE A 282 11.69 -28.46 10.82
CA ILE A 282 10.99 -28.89 12.03
C ILE A 282 11.60 -28.24 13.27
N LEU A 283 12.92 -28.28 13.39
CA LEU A 283 13.63 -27.65 14.52
C LEU A 283 13.30 -26.16 14.63
N GLN A 284 13.32 -25.42 13.52
CA GLN A 284 12.98 -23.97 13.52
C GLN A 284 11.51 -23.74 13.90
N PHE A 285 10.57 -24.60 13.49
CA PHE A 285 9.18 -24.51 13.91
C PHE A 285 8.99 -24.82 15.41
N GLU A 286 9.77 -25.75 15.97
CA GLU A 286 9.72 -26.05 17.40
C GLU A 286 10.21 -24.86 18.25
N LEU A 287 11.21 -24.13 17.78
CA LEU A 287 11.70 -22.91 18.44
C LEU A 287 10.72 -21.72 18.37
N LEU A 288 9.65 -21.82 17.61
CA LEU A 288 8.58 -20.81 17.55
C LEU A 288 7.45 -21.05 18.56
N ARG A 289 7.42 -22.21 19.21
CA ARG A 289 6.43 -22.54 20.27
C ARG A 289 6.76 -21.84 21.56
#